data_03256d530bb0784bb101c66f783b031b
#
_entry.id   03256d530bb0784bb101c66f783b031b
#
_cell.length_a   1.000
_cell.length_b   1.000
_cell.length_c   1.000
_cell.angle_alpha   90.00
_cell.angle_beta   90.00
_cell.angle_gamma   90.00
#
_symmetry.space_group_name_H-M   'P 1'
#
loop_
_entity.id
_entity.type
_entity.pdbx_description
1 polymer ?
#
loop_
_entity_poly.entity_id
_entity_poly.type
_entity_poly.pdbx_seq_one_letter_code
_entity_poly.pdbx_strand_id
1 'polypeptide(L)'
;ICHGIPGDKVLKNGDVINLDITVITQSGYFGDTSRMFAVGEASILANRLNQITFECMWLGIAQVKPGARLGDIGFAIQSHAEKAGYSVVREYCGHGIGKVFHQDPQILHYGNPGTGETLKEGMTFTIEPMINAGRREIRTMPDQWTVKTKDRSLSAQWEHTVLVTNYGVEVLTWSAETPKPPACVGNLIYRPNFVIA
;
A
#
# COMPACT_ATOMS: atom_id res chain seq x y z
N ILE A 1 0.37 -5.40 10.86
CA ILE A 1 1.08 -5.91 9.69
C ILE A 1 0.13 -6.86 8.97
N CYS A 2 0.17 -6.98 7.69
CA CYS A 2 -0.45 -8.11 7.00
C CYS A 2 0.22 -9.39 7.54
N HIS A 3 -0.40 -10.36 8.05
CA HIS A 3 -1.81 -10.65 8.02
C HIS A 3 -2.40 -10.64 9.43
N GLY A 4 -3.71 -10.80 9.51
CA GLY A 4 -4.45 -11.04 10.74
C GLY A 4 -5.65 -11.94 10.45
N ILE A 5 -6.16 -12.59 11.48
CA ILE A 5 -7.36 -13.42 11.37
C ILE A 5 -8.51 -12.66 12.02
N PRO A 6 -9.60 -12.36 11.29
CA PRO A 6 -10.83 -11.84 11.89
C PRO A 6 -11.36 -12.80 12.97
N GLY A 7 -11.82 -12.26 14.07
CA GLY A 7 -12.36 -13.01 15.19
C GLY A 7 -13.48 -12.24 15.88
N ASP A 8 -13.89 -12.68 17.06
CA ASP A 8 -14.99 -12.08 17.83
C ASP A 8 -14.59 -10.79 18.56
N LYS A 9 -13.39 -10.27 18.32
CA LYS A 9 -12.94 -9.01 18.92
C LYS A 9 -13.80 -7.84 18.43
N VAL A 10 -14.56 -7.23 19.34
CA VAL A 10 -15.31 -6.02 19.05
C VAL A 10 -14.37 -4.82 19.03
N LEU A 11 -14.46 -4.02 17.98
CA LEU A 11 -13.72 -2.77 17.85
C LEU A 11 -14.20 -1.74 18.88
N LYS A 12 -13.27 -0.96 19.40
CA LYS A 12 -13.52 0.06 20.44
C LYS A 12 -13.12 1.44 19.95
N ASN A 13 -13.68 2.46 20.55
CA ASN A 13 -13.23 3.85 20.34
C ASN A 13 -11.71 3.96 20.52
N GLY A 14 -11.03 4.55 19.55
CA GLY A 14 -9.57 4.67 19.49
C GLY A 14 -8.86 3.56 18.74
N ASP A 15 -9.51 2.45 18.40
CA ASP A 15 -8.91 1.42 17.55
C ASP A 15 -8.66 1.96 16.13
N VAL A 16 -7.58 1.49 15.51
CA VAL A 16 -7.35 1.62 14.06
C VAL A 16 -7.31 0.24 13.44
N ILE A 17 -7.94 0.08 12.29
CA ILE A 17 -8.04 -1.19 11.58
C ILE A 17 -7.73 -1.01 10.11
N ASN A 18 -7.01 -1.97 9.53
CA ASN A 18 -6.88 -2.12 8.09
C ASN A 18 -7.94 -3.12 7.61
N LEU A 19 -8.64 -2.79 6.56
CA LEU A 19 -9.48 -3.71 5.80
C LEU A 19 -8.80 -3.92 4.46
N ASP A 20 -8.40 -5.16 4.22
CA ASP A 20 -7.68 -5.62 3.05
C ASP A 20 -8.57 -6.60 2.29
N ILE A 21 -8.89 -6.27 1.04
CA ILE A 21 -9.95 -6.94 0.29
C ILE A 21 -9.48 -7.23 -1.13
N THR A 22 -9.43 -8.50 -1.45
CA THR A 22 -9.22 -8.98 -2.82
C THR A 22 -10.55 -9.41 -3.44
N VAL A 23 -10.80 -8.99 -4.66
CA VAL A 23 -11.95 -9.41 -5.46
C VAL A 23 -11.50 -10.07 -6.76
N ILE A 24 -12.33 -10.96 -7.29
CA ILE A 24 -12.16 -11.57 -8.61
C ILE A 24 -13.28 -11.10 -9.51
N THR A 25 -12.95 -10.48 -10.62
CA THR A 25 -13.91 -10.06 -11.64
C THR A 25 -14.52 -11.26 -12.36
N GLN A 26 -15.64 -11.08 -13.06
CA GLN A 26 -16.25 -12.14 -13.88
C GLN A 26 -15.32 -12.66 -14.99
N SER A 27 -14.40 -11.84 -15.48
CA SER A 27 -13.37 -12.20 -16.45
C SER A 27 -12.14 -12.91 -15.84
N GLY A 28 -12.14 -13.14 -14.52
CA GLY A 28 -11.10 -13.87 -13.81
C GLY A 28 -9.85 -13.04 -13.45
N TYR A 29 -9.95 -11.71 -13.46
CA TYR A 29 -8.88 -10.84 -12.99
C TYR A 29 -9.06 -10.52 -11.52
N PHE A 30 -7.95 -10.51 -10.79
CA PHE A 30 -7.90 -10.06 -9.41
C PHE A 30 -7.76 -8.55 -9.33
N GLY A 31 -8.39 -7.94 -8.32
CA GLY A 31 -8.17 -6.57 -7.90
C GLY A 31 -8.00 -6.55 -6.39
N ASP A 32 -6.95 -5.91 -5.91
CA ASP A 32 -6.53 -5.92 -4.52
C ASP A 32 -6.36 -4.51 -3.98
N THR A 33 -6.89 -4.25 -2.79
CA THR A 33 -6.83 -2.94 -2.17
C THR A 33 -7.02 -3.00 -0.67
N SER A 34 -6.31 -2.18 0.06
CA SER A 34 -6.53 -2.04 1.49
C SER A 34 -6.65 -0.58 1.94
N ARG A 35 -7.38 -0.39 3.03
CA ARG A 35 -7.63 0.92 3.61
C ARG A 35 -7.63 0.88 5.12
N MET A 36 -7.04 1.93 5.73
CA MET A 36 -7.11 2.15 7.17
C MET A 36 -8.38 2.88 7.57
N PHE A 37 -8.96 2.46 8.69
CA PHE A 37 -10.10 3.13 9.34
C PHE A 37 -9.78 3.40 10.79
N ALA A 38 -10.22 4.56 11.28
CA ALA A 38 -10.23 4.89 12.70
C ALA A 38 -11.64 4.67 13.27
N VAL A 39 -11.72 4.00 14.41
CA VAL A 39 -12.98 3.78 15.13
C VAL A 39 -13.14 4.90 16.17
N GLY A 40 -14.04 5.83 15.90
CA GLY A 40 -14.21 7.01 16.76
C GLY A 40 -12.95 7.89 16.78
N GLU A 41 -12.45 8.23 17.98
CA GLU A 41 -11.32 9.13 18.19
C GLU A 41 -10.01 8.35 18.40
N ALA A 42 -9.28 8.09 17.32
CA ALA A 42 -7.96 7.49 17.42
C ALA A 42 -6.91 8.47 17.98
N SER A 43 -5.84 7.93 18.56
CA SER A 43 -4.76 8.75 19.10
C SER A 43 -4.07 9.58 18.00
N ILE A 44 -3.47 10.71 18.40
CA ILE A 44 -2.68 11.57 17.50
C ILE A 44 -1.59 10.77 16.78
N LEU A 45 -0.92 9.86 17.49
CA LEU A 45 0.11 8.98 16.89
C LEU A 45 -0.47 8.06 15.82
N ALA A 46 -1.63 7.42 16.09
CA ALA A 46 -2.29 6.54 15.14
C ALA A 46 -2.76 7.29 13.88
N ASN A 47 -3.36 8.46 14.07
CA ASN A 47 -3.81 9.31 12.95
C ASN A 47 -2.62 9.79 12.10
N ARG A 48 -1.52 10.21 12.74
CA ARG A 48 -0.30 10.62 12.02
C ARG A 48 0.33 9.46 11.26
N LEU A 49 0.44 8.29 11.87
CA LEU A 49 0.95 7.10 11.19
C LEU A 49 0.09 6.73 9.98
N ASN A 50 -1.24 6.74 10.14
CA ASN A 50 -2.18 6.49 9.06
C ASN A 50 -1.99 7.48 7.90
N GLN A 51 -1.90 8.78 8.19
CA GLN A 51 -1.66 9.82 7.19
C GLN A 51 -0.34 9.62 6.44
N ILE A 52 0.76 9.39 7.14
CA ILE A 52 2.08 9.18 6.52
C ILE A 52 2.09 7.91 5.67
N THR A 53 1.41 6.83 6.11
CA THR A 53 1.31 5.60 5.32
C THR A 53 0.52 5.82 4.03
N PHE A 54 -0.57 6.57 4.10
CA PHE A 54 -1.33 6.99 2.93
C PHE A 54 -0.48 7.82 1.95
N GLU A 55 0.28 8.77 2.46
CA GLU A 55 1.20 9.58 1.66
C GLU A 55 2.30 8.71 1.03
N CYS A 56 2.87 7.75 1.77
CA CYS A 56 3.85 6.80 1.26
C CYS A 56 3.32 6.02 0.04
N MET A 57 2.13 5.46 0.13
CA MET A 57 1.49 4.76 -0.99
C MET A 57 1.37 5.66 -2.22
N TRP A 58 0.85 6.87 -2.05
CA TRP A 58 0.65 7.80 -3.16
C TRP A 58 1.96 8.33 -3.75
N LEU A 59 3.00 8.55 -2.93
CA LEU A 59 4.33 8.91 -3.42
C LEU A 59 4.96 7.78 -4.23
N GLY A 60 4.73 6.53 -3.84
CA GLY A 60 5.10 5.37 -4.65
C GLY A 60 4.34 5.33 -5.98
N ILE A 61 3.00 5.49 -5.94
CA ILE A 61 2.15 5.55 -7.15
C ILE A 61 2.60 6.67 -8.10
N ALA A 62 3.02 7.81 -7.58
CA ALA A 62 3.49 8.94 -8.38
C ALA A 62 4.78 8.65 -9.17
N GLN A 63 5.54 7.62 -8.82
CA GLN A 63 6.71 7.20 -9.59
C GLN A 63 6.34 6.32 -10.78
N VAL A 64 5.11 5.81 -10.85
CA VAL A 64 4.69 4.83 -11.86
C VAL A 64 4.46 5.51 -13.22
N LYS A 65 5.34 5.19 -14.14
CA LYS A 65 5.27 5.60 -15.57
C LYS A 65 6.18 4.71 -16.41
N PRO A 66 5.97 4.61 -17.73
CA PRO A 66 6.89 3.89 -18.59
C PRO A 66 8.33 4.41 -18.46
N GLY A 67 9.28 3.49 -18.33
CA GLY A 67 10.71 3.82 -18.21
C GLY A 67 11.20 4.09 -16.79
N ALA A 68 10.32 4.33 -15.81
CA ALA A 68 10.70 4.33 -14.39
C ALA A 68 11.09 2.92 -13.94
N ARG A 69 11.73 2.81 -12.77
CA ARG A 69 12.16 1.52 -12.24
C ARG A 69 11.49 1.21 -10.90
N LEU A 70 11.38 -0.07 -10.57
CA LEU A 70 10.77 -0.51 -9.31
C LEU A 70 11.43 0.11 -8.08
N GLY A 71 12.76 0.30 -8.11
CA GLY A 71 13.49 0.95 -7.02
C GLY A 71 13.11 2.42 -6.80
N ASP A 72 12.58 3.11 -7.81
CA ASP A 72 12.09 4.50 -7.68
C ASP A 72 10.86 4.53 -6.76
N ILE A 73 9.96 3.54 -6.89
CA ILE A 73 8.78 3.38 -6.04
C ILE A 73 9.22 3.17 -4.59
N GLY A 74 10.07 2.16 -4.36
CA GLY A 74 10.55 1.83 -3.02
C GLY A 74 11.31 2.98 -2.36
N PHE A 75 12.15 3.68 -3.10
CA PHE A 75 12.90 4.84 -2.60
C PHE A 75 11.99 5.99 -2.19
N ALA A 76 10.96 6.32 -2.97
CA ALA A 76 10.02 7.38 -2.64
C ALA A 76 9.26 7.07 -1.34
N ILE A 77 8.78 5.84 -1.19
CA ILE A 77 8.09 5.35 0.00
C ILE A 77 9.00 5.41 1.23
N GLN A 78 10.17 4.79 1.15
CA GLN A 78 11.12 4.70 2.25
C GLN A 78 11.58 6.08 2.70
N SER A 79 11.95 6.95 1.77
CA SER A 79 12.45 8.29 2.09
C SER A 79 11.42 9.13 2.82
N HIS A 80 10.14 9.03 2.45
CA HIS A 80 9.07 9.76 3.12
C HIS A 80 8.80 9.22 4.53
N ALA A 81 8.69 7.90 4.67
CA ALA A 81 8.48 7.25 5.97
C ALA A 81 9.61 7.56 6.96
N GLU A 82 10.88 7.38 6.54
CA GLU A 82 12.04 7.59 7.40
C GLU A 82 12.23 9.08 7.78
N LYS A 83 11.95 10.01 6.86
CA LYS A 83 11.95 11.45 7.14
C LYS A 83 10.91 11.83 8.20
N ALA A 84 9.78 11.13 8.23
CA ALA A 84 8.73 11.32 9.23
C ALA A 84 9.03 10.63 10.59
N GLY A 85 10.14 9.88 10.68
CA GLY A 85 10.57 9.14 11.87
C GLY A 85 9.95 7.76 12.01
N TYR A 86 9.44 7.19 10.91
CA TYR A 86 8.83 5.86 10.83
C TYR A 86 9.73 4.87 10.10
N SER A 87 9.39 3.60 10.11
CA SER A 87 10.14 2.56 9.40
C SER A 87 9.27 1.74 8.46
N VAL A 88 9.88 1.26 7.37
CA VAL A 88 9.22 0.43 6.37
C VAL A 88 9.48 -1.04 6.66
N VAL A 89 8.43 -1.86 6.68
CA VAL A 89 8.52 -3.32 6.74
C VAL A 89 9.19 -3.84 5.47
N ARG A 90 10.10 -4.81 5.59
CA ARG A 90 10.89 -5.31 4.46
C ARG A 90 10.64 -6.77 4.11
N GLU A 91 9.92 -7.48 4.95
CA GLU A 91 9.60 -8.90 4.80
C GLU A 91 8.42 -9.15 3.87
N TYR A 92 7.68 -8.11 3.54
CA TYR A 92 6.56 -8.12 2.62
C TYR A 92 6.74 -7.05 1.55
N CYS A 93 6.06 -7.24 0.43
CA CYS A 93 6.13 -6.35 -0.72
C CYS A 93 4.81 -6.38 -1.48
N GLY A 94 4.59 -5.41 -2.35
CA GLY A 94 3.58 -5.49 -3.39
C GLY A 94 3.98 -6.50 -4.45
N HIS A 95 3.08 -6.84 -5.33
CA HIS A 95 3.23 -7.93 -6.29
C HIS A 95 2.56 -7.61 -7.62
N GLY A 96 3.05 -8.22 -8.68
CA GLY A 96 2.31 -8.28 -9.94
C GLY A 96 0.95 -8.95 -9.71
N ILE A 97 -0.08 -8.49 -10.41
CA ILE A 97 -1.45 -8.98 -10.26
C ILE A 97 -2.15 -9.00 -11.63
N GLY A 98 -3.03 -9.98 -11.84
CA GLY A 98 -3.77 -10.11 -13.07
C GLY A 98 -4.74 -11.29 -12.99
N LYS A 99 -4.59 -12.31 -13.83
CA LYS A 99 -5.30 -13.59 -13.69
C LYS A 99 -4.67 -14.53 -12.67
N VAL A 100 -3.51 -14.17 -12.16
CA VAL A 100 -2.84 -14.80 -11.01
C VAL A 100 -2.80 -13.76 -9.90
N PHE A 101 -3.15 -14.17 -8.68
CA PHE A 101 -3.25 -13.24 -7.55
C PHE A 101 -1.90 -12.63 -7.20
N HIS A 102 -0.91 -13.47 -6.94
CA HIS A 102 0.46 -13.04 -6.68
C HIS A 102 1.38 -13.55 -7.80
N GLN A 103 2.00 -12.64 -8.52
CA GLN A 103 2.97 -12.95 -9.57
C GLN A 103 4.09 -11.92 -9.58
N ASP A 104 5.15 -12.19 -10.33
CA ASP A 104 6.20 -11.20 -10.58
C ASP A 104 5.64 -9.96 -11.33
N PRO A 105 6.26 -8.79 -11.13
CA PRO A 105 7.43 -8.55 -10.27
C PRO A 105 7.07 -8.32 -8.80
N GLN A 106 8.07 -8.46 -7.90
CA GLN A 106 7.98 -8.00 -6.51
C GLN A 106 8.16 -6.48 -6.46
N ILE A 107 7.24 -5.79 -5.78
CA ILE A 107 7.25 -4.33 -5.62
C ILE A 107 7.73 -4.00 -4.21
N LEU A 108 9.05 -3.87 -4.03
CA LEU A 108 9.61 -3.51 -2.73
C LEU A 108 9.24 -2.07 -2.36
N HIS A 109 8.88 -1.86 -1.09
CA HIS A 109 8.55 -0.53 -0.56
C HIS A 109 9.77 0.20 0.02
N TYR A 110 10.96 -0.25 -0.36
CA TYR A 110 12.27 0.32 -0.02
C TYR A 110 13.25 0.06 -1.16
N GLY A 111 14.35 0.80 -1.21
CA GLY A 111 15.37 0.56 -2.23
C GLY A 111 16.12 1.81 -2.64
N ASN A 112 16.80 1.71 -3.77
CA ASN A 112 17.58 2.79 -4.35
C ASN A 112 16.97 3.25 -5.68
N PRO A 113 16.99 4.56 -5.97
CA PRO A 113 16.46 5.08 -7.23
C PRO A 113 17.24 4.51 -8.42
N GLY A 114 16.57 4.34 -9.54
CA GLY A 114 17.15 3.84 -10.78
C GLY A 114 17.53 2.34 -10.77
N THR A 115 17.06 1.57 -9.79
CA THR A 115 17.33 0.12 -9.68
C THR A 115 16.08 -0.72 -9.92
N GLY A 116 16.27 -2.02 -10.13
CA GLY A 116 15.19 -2.97 -10.37
C GLY A 116 14.69 -2.98 -11.82
N GLU A 117 13.60 -3.70 -12.04
CA GLU A 117 12.98 -3.84 -13.38
C GLU A 117 12.43 -2.50 -13.87
N THR A 118 12.52 -2.29 -15.19
CA THR A 118 11.93 -1.10 -15.84
C THR A 118 10.45 -1.31 -16.05
N LEU A 119 9.65 -0.35 -15.63
CA LEU A 119 8.21 -0.34 -15.83
C LEU A 119 7.87 -0.19 -17.32
N LYS A 120 6.95 -1.04 -17.78
CA LYS A 120 6.44 -1.06 -19.15
C LYS A 120 4.93 -0.87 -19.15
N GLU A 121 4.42 -0.22 -20.20
CA GLU A 121 2.99 -0.13 -20.43
C GLU A 121 2.32 -1.52 -20.36
N GLY A 122 1.15 -1.59 -19.72
CA GLY A 122 0.39 -2.82 -19.51
C GLY A 122 0.74 -3.60 -18.25
N MET A 123 1.83 -3.26 -17.53
CA MET A 123 2.12 -3.88 -16.24
C MET A 123 1.05 -3.49 -15.22
N THR A 124 0.55 -4.48 -14.46
CA THR A 124 -0.35 -4.31 -13.32
C THR A 124 0.27 -4.89 -12.06
N PHE A 125 0.23 -4.15 -10.97
CA PHE A 125 0.80 -4.57 -9.68
C PHE A 125 0.19 -3.79 -8.53
N THR A 126 0.42 -4.26 -7.30
CA THR A 126 0.01 -3.58 -6.07
C THR A 126 1.12 -2.68 -5.52
N ILE A 127 0.72 -1.58 -4.87
CA ILE A 127 1.60 -0.75 -4.03
C ILE A 127 0.92 -0.68 -2.67
N GLU A 128 1.55 -1.31 -1.66
CA GLU A 128 0.93 -1.64 -0.37
C GLU A 128 1.88 -1.45 0.82
N PRO A 129 2.50 -0.29 1.00
CA PRO A 129 3.50 -0.10 2.02
C PRO A 129 2.95 -0.31 3.43
N MET A 130 3.66 -1.13 4.21
CA MET A 130 3.45 -1.30 5.66
C MET A 130 4.46 -0.45 6.42
N ILE A 131 3.95 0.51 7.19
CA ILE A 131 4.74 1.50 7.91
C ILE A 131 4.55 1.30 9.41
N ASN A 132 5.66 1.17 10.15
CA ASN A 132 5.67 1.01 11.59
C ASN A 132 6.02 2.31 12.31
N ALA A 133 5.34 2.58 13.40
CA ALA A 133 5.64 3.73 14.27
C ALA A 133 6.95 3.58 15.03
N GLY A 134 7.47 2.37 15.16
CA GLY A 134 8.73 2.04 15.81
C GLY A 134 9.71 1.41 14.83
N ARG A 135 10.32 0.29 15.25
CA ARG A 135 11.31 -0.44 14.46
C ARG A 135 10.64 -1.26 13.36
N ARG A 136 11.38 -1.53 12.27
CA ARG A 136 10.88 -2.27 11.11
C ARG A 136 10.66 -3.76 11.34
N GLU A 137 11.33 -4.33 12.36
CA GLU A 137 11.32 -5.78 12.59
C GLU A 137 9.93 -6.26 13.00
N ILE A 138 9.56 -7.39 12.44
CA ILE A 138 8.29 -8.08 12.66
C ILE A 138 8.48 -9.42 13.37
N ARG A 139 7.40 -10.03 13.77
CA ARG A 139 7.34 -11.43 14.23
C ARG A 139 6.05 -12.09 13.76
N THR A 140 6.15 -13.29 13.25
CA THR A 140 5.01 -14.16 13.02
C THR A 140 4.60 -14.81 14.34
N MET A 141 3.30 -14.86 14.59
CA MET A 141 2.74 -15.45 15.81
C MET A 141 2.70 -16.98 15.70
N PRO A 142 2.42 -17.72 16.81
CA PRO A 142 2.37 -19.18 16.81
C PRO A 142 1.35 -19.80 15.85
N ASP A 143 0.33 -19.06 15.44
CA ASP A 143 -0.65 -19.48 14.42
C ASP A 143 -0.06 -19.50 13.00
N GLN A 144 1.20 -19.13 12.84
CA GLN A 144 1.97 -19.06 11.58
C GLN A 144 1.36 -18.15 10.51
N TRP A 145 0.42 -17.28 10.90
CA TRP A 145 -0.26 -16.36 10.02
C TRP A 145 -0.23 -14.91 10.53
N THR A 146 -0.67 -14.69 11.77
CA THR A 146 -0.73 -13.35 12.34
C THR A 146 0.65 -12.74 12.51
N VAL A 147 0.84 -11.55 11.95
CA VAL A 147 2.12 -10.82 12.01
C VAL A 147 1.98 -9.56 12.84
N LYS A 148 2.92 -9.34 13.75
CA LYS A 148 2.97 -8.16 14.63
C LYS A 148 4.34 -7.49 14.56
N THR A 149 4.39 -6.19 14.85
CA THR A 149 5.65 -5.49 15.10
C THR A 149 6.37 -6.15 16.29
N LYS A 150 7.68 -6.32 16.17
CA LYS A 150 8.48 -6.98 17.24
C LYS A 150 8.52 -6.15 18.51
N ASP A 151 8.52 -4.83 18.38
CA ASP A 151 8.54 -3.86 19.49
C ASP A 151 7.13 -3.46 19.97
N ARG A 152 6.06 -4.04 19.40
CA ARG A 152 4.66 -3.75 19.70
C ARG A 152 4.21 -2.33 19.33
N SER A 153 4.95 -1.63 18.51
CA SER A 153 4.53 -0.33 17.95
C SER A 153 3.34 -0.49 17.02
N LEU A 154 2.62 0.61 16.77
CA LEU A 154 1.55 0.65 15.78
C LEU A 154 2.12 0.43 14.37
N SER A 155 1.32 -0.17 13.52
CA SER A 155 1.59 -0.33 12.09
C SER A 155 0.34 0.07 11.29
N ALA A 156 0.56 0.63 10.10
CA ALA A 156 -0.51 0.95 9.17
C ALA A 156 -0.13 0.49 7.76
N GLN A 157 -1.16 0.22 6.93
CA GLN A 157 -1.03 -0.17 5.53
C GLN A 157 -2.11 0.51 4.71
N TRP A 158 -1.76 0.95 3.51
CA TRP A 158 -2.68 1.36 2.46
C TRP A 158 -2.28 0.68 1.18
N GLU A 159 -3.23 0.38 0.33
CA GLU A 159 -2.96 -0.33 -0.91
C GLU A 159 -3.86 0.09 -2.05
N HIS A 160 -3.27 0.11 -3.23
CA HIS A 160 -3.97 0.14 -4.50
C HIS A 160 -3.33 -0.77 -5.54
N THR A 161 -4.16 -1.39 -6.37
CA THR A 161 -3.76 -1.99 -7.63
C THR A 161 -3.64 -0.88 -8.68
N VAL A 162 -2.51 -0.87 -9.40
CA VAL A 162 -2.21 0.13 -10.42
C VAL A 162 -1.88 -0.51 -11.77
N LEU A 163 -2.13 0.26 -12.84
CA LEU A 163 -1.76 -0.06 -14.21
C LEU A 163 -0.77 0.99 -14.73
N VAL A 164 0.32 0.53 -15.33
CA VAL A 164 1.23 1.40 -16.08
C VAL A 164 0.61 1.70 -17.44
N THR A 165 0.27 2.95 -17.68
CA THR A 165 -0.26 3.42 -18.97
C THR A 165 0.86 4.07 -19.82
N ASN A 166 0.59 4.36 -21.08
CA ASN A 166 1.55 5.03 -21.96
C ASN A 166 1.86 6.49 -21.56
N TYR A 167 1.08 7.07 -20.63
CA TYR A 167 1.23 8.45 -20.16
C TYR A 167 1.48 8.57 -18.63
N GLY A 168 1.48 7.46 -17.90
CA GLY A 168 1.68 7.48 -16.44
C GLY A 168 1.04 6.28 -15.74
N VAL A 169 0.19 6.54 -14.75
CA VAL A 169 -0.43 5.53 -13.90
C VAL A 169 -1.96 5.64 -13.92
N GLU A 170 -2.63 4.50 -13.88
CA GLU A 170 -4.06 4.40 -13.57
C GLU A 170 -4.23 3.57 -12.30
N VAL A 171 -5.08 4.06 -11.38
CA VAL A 171 -5.41 3.34 -10.14
C VAL A 171 -6.68 2.54 -10.39
N LEU A 172 -6.55 1.22 -10.52
CA LEU A 172 -7.65 0.32 -10.89
C LEU A 172 -8.66 0.11 -9.75
N THR A 173 -8.23 0.24 -8.51
CA THR A 173 -9.07 0.08 -7.31
C THR A 173 -9.60 1.42 -6.78
N TRP A 174 -9.69 2.43 -7.63
CA TRP A 174 -10.30 3.71 -7.28
C TRP A 174 -11.82 3.62 -7.24
N SER A 175 -12.43 4.23 -6.23
CA SER A 175 -13.89 4.40 -6.11
C SER A 175 -14.24 5.84 -5.76
N ALA A 176 -15.51 6.20 -5.84
CA ALA A 176 -16.00 7.53 -5.43
C ALA A 176 -15.72 7.84 -3.94
N GLU A 177 -15.56 6.81 -3.12
CA GLU A 177 -15.28 6.91 -1.68
C GLU A 177 -13.78 6.86 -1.36
N THR A 178 -12.92 6.65 -2.36
CA THR A 178 -11.46 6.65 -2.17
C THR A 178 -11.01 8.06 -1.80
N PRO A 179 -10.24 8.24 -0.71
CA PRO A 179 -9.69 9.54 -0.37
C PRO A 179 -8.85 10.11 -1.51
N LYS A 180 -9.01 11.40 -1.79
CA LYS A 180 -8.20 12.07 -2.83
C LYS A 180 -6.72 11.95 -2.52
N PRO A 181 -5.85 11.88 -3.56
CA PRO A 181 -4.41 11.91 -3.38
C PRO A 181 -3.98 13.08 -2.50
N PRO A 182 -2.98 12.91 -1.63
CA PRO A 182 -2.51 13.97 -0.76
C PRO A 182 -1.77 15.05 -1.57
N ALA A 183 -1.76 16.28 -1.06
CA ALA A 183 -1.14 17.42 -1.75
C ALA A 183 0.36 17.21 -2.05
N CYS A 184 1.05 16.35 -1.30
CA CYS A 184 2.48 16.07 -1.50
C CYS A 184 2.81 15.39 -2.84
N VAL A 185 1.84 14.78 -3.52
CA VAL A 185 2.06 14.17 -4.86
C VAL A 185 1.84 15.17 -6.01
N GLY A 186 1.43 16.39 -5.73
CA GLY A 186 1.22 17.43 -6.75
C GLY A 186 0.12 17.06 -7.76
N ASN A 187 0.29 17.52 -8.99
CA ASN A 187 -0.65 17.23 -10.09
C ASN A 187 -0.33 15.85 -10.70
N LEU A 188 -0.62 14.79 -9.99
CA LEU A 188 -0.50 13.45 -10.54
C LEU A 188 -1.47 13.30 -11.71
N ILE A 189 -0.96 12.88 -12.88
CA ILE A 189 -1.82 12.46 -13.99
C ILE A 189 -2.28 11.04 -13.65
N TYR A 190 -3.38 10.95 -12.94
CA TYR A 190 -4.10 9.69 -12.73
C TYR A 190 -5.50 9.86 -13.31
N ARG A 191 -6.02 8.83 -13.95
CA ARG A 191 -7.43 8.82 -14.36
C ARG A 191 -8.23 8.02 -13.35
N PRO A 192 -9.14 8.64 -12.60
CA PRO A 192 -10.19 7.92 -11.92
C PRO A 192 -11.26 7.62 -12.97
N ASN A 193 -11.12 6.59 -13.75
CA ASN A 193 -12.12 6.24 -14.74
C ASN A 193 -12.38 4.75 -14.73
N PHE A 194 -13.29 4.34 -13.87
CA PHE A 194 -14.33 3.38 -14.28
C PHE A 194 -15.59 3.68 -13.47
N VAL A 195 -16.52 4.37 -14.10
CA VAL A 195 -17.92 4.17 -13.76
C VAL A 195 -18.23 2.77 -14.28
N ILE A 196 -18.29 1.78 -13.38
CA ILE A 196 -18.93 0.50 -13.69
C ILE A 196 -20.42 0.83 -13.84
N ALA A 197 -20.89 0.82 -15.07
CA ALA A 197 -22.31 0.88 -15.37
C ALA A 197 -22.98 -0.45 -14.98
#